data_4c3585fbfb08a496ae53b8e8919a50f0
#
_entry.id   4c3585fbfb08a496ae53b8e8919a50f0
#
_cell.length_a   1.000
_cell.length_b   1.000
_cell.length_c   1.000
_cell.angle_alpha   90.00
_cell.angle_beta   90.00
_cell.angle_gamma   90.00
#
_symmetry.space_group_name_H-M   'P 1'
#
loop_
_entity.id
_entity.type
_entity.pdbx_description
1 polymer ?
#
loop_
_entity_poly.entity_id
_entity_poly.type
_entity_poly.pdbx_seq_one_letter_code
_entity_poly.pdbx_strand_id
1 'polypeptide(L)'
;MFLANNPGYQTASDVVEARKLKANLVSVNVDRLVQEGYLVREADPGDRRRTLLRCTEKACPIIEQGRALQEEFGARLLEHTNEAQRKAFFETMDIINENLNAILEGEA
;
A
#
# COMPACT_ATOMS: atom_id res chain seq x y z
N MET A 1 -3.81 -5.27 3.15
CA MET A 1 -3.97 -3.81 3.44
C MET A 1 -3.38 -2.89 2.38
N PHE A 2 -2.17 -3.14 1.91
CA PHE A 2 -1.53 -2.24 0.93
C PHE A 2 -2.37 -2.08 -0.35
N LEU A 3 -2.81 -3.17 -0.95
CA LEU A 3 -3.64 -3.11 -2.17
C LEU A 3 -4.96 -2.37 -1.95
N ALA A 4 -5.59 -2.59 -0.80
CA ALA A 4 -6.86 -1.94 -0.46
C ALA A 4 -6.70 -0.43 -0.26
N ASN A 5 -5.58 0.00 0.34
CA ASN A 5 -5.32 1.41 0.63
C ASN A 5 -4.69 2.17 -0.55
N ASN A 6 -4.23 1.46 -1.58
CA ASN A 6 -3.51 2.05 -2.71
C ASN A 6 -4.07 1.53 -4.04
N PRO A 7 -5.25 1.98 -4.46
CA PRO A 7 -5.92 1.44 -5.65
C PRO A 7 -5.17 1.65 -6.96
N GLY A 8 -4.16 2.53 -7.00
CA GLY A 8 -3.28 2.69 -8.16
C GLY A 8 -2.25 1.59 -8.31
N TYR A 9 -2.03 0.76 -7.30
CA TYR A 9 -1.07 -0.35 -7.31
C TYR A 9 -1.84 -1.67 -7.38
N GLN A 10 -1.82 -2.32 -8.53
CA GLN A 10 -2.70 -3.45 -8.84
C GLN A 10 -1.97 -4.77 -9.09
N THR A 11 -0.65 -4.76 -9.19
CA THR A 11 0.14 -5.95 -9.50
C THR A 11 1.15 -6.26 -8.41
N ALA A 12 1.65 -7.52 -8.39
CA ALA A 12 2.74 -7.89 -7.50
C ALA A 12 4.00 -7.03 -7.73
N SER A 13 4.30 -6.71 -9.00
CA SER A 13 5.43 -5.83 -9.34
C SER A 13 5.26 -4.42 -8.77
N ASP A 14 4.04 -3.89 -8.77
CA ASP A 14 3.74 -2.59 -8.16
C ASP A 14 4.03 -2.60 -6.66
N VAL A 15 3.67 -3.69 -5.96
CA VAL A 15 3.95 -3.84 -4.52
C VAL A 15 5.45 -3.92 -4.27
N VAL A 16 6.18 -4.70 -5.07
CA VAL A 16 7.64 -4.82 -4.98
C VAL A 16 8.31 -3.45 -5.09
N GLU A 17 7.95 -2.67 -6.09
CA GLU A 17 8.53 -1.34 -6.30
C GLU A 17 8.14 -0.34 -5.22
N ALA A 18 6.86 -0.27 -4.88
CA ALA A 18 6.34 0.72 -3.92
C ALA A 18 6.87 0.47 -2.51
N ARG A 19 6.99 -0.80 -2.10
CA ARG A 19 7.42 -1.18 -0.76
C ARG A 19 8.88 -1.59 -0.67
N LYS A 20 9.60 -1.60 -1.79
CA LYS A 20 11.01 -2.02 -1.85
C LYS A 20 11.24 -3.42 -1.25
N LEU A 21 10.33 -4.33 -1.53
CA LEU A 21 10.38 -5.72 -1.06
C LEU A 21 11.02 -6.62 -2.11
N LYS A 22 11.48 -7.79 -1.68
CA LYS A 22 11.99 -8.80 -2.62
C LYS A 22 10.84 -9.45 -3.38
N ALA A 23 11.02 -9.63 -4.69
CA ALA A 23 9.99 -10.19 -5.56
C ALA A 23 9.51 -11.58 -5.12
N ASN A 24 10.44 -12.46 -4.71
CA ASN A 24 10.08 -13.80 -4.23
C ASN A 24 9.25 -13.77 -2.94
N LEU A 25 9.52 -12.84 -2.04
CA LEU A 25 8.73 -12.67 -0.81
C LEU A 25 7.29 -12.26 -1.14
N VAL A 26 7.12 -11.28 -2.03
CA VAL A 26 5.80 -10.82 -2.48
C VAL A 26 5.06 -11.97 -3.18
N SER A 27 5.73 -12.71 -4.07
CA SER A 27 5.14 -13.83 -4.80
C SER A 27 4.60 -14.91 -3.87
N VAL A 28 5.38 -15.32 -2.86
CA VAL A 28 4.96 -16.34 -1.88
C VAL A 28 3.73 -15.87 -1.09
N ASN A 29 3.74 -14.62 -0.65
CA ASN A 29 2.61 -14.05 0.10
C ASN A 29 1.36 -13.90 -0.76
N VAL A 30 1.50 -13.49 -2.01
CA VAL A 30 0.38 -13.40 -2.96
C VAL A 30 -0.23 -14.78 -3.19
N ASP A 31 0.60 -15.81 -3.45
CA ASP A 31 0.13 -17.19 -3.65
C ASP A 31 -0.67 -17.67 -2.45
N ARG A 32 -0.17 -17.41 -1.24
CA ARG A 32 -0.84 -17.78 -0.01
C ARG A 32 -2.19 -17.09 0.15
N LEU A 33 -2.24 -15.78 -0.10
CA LEU A 33 -3.49 -15.01 0.00
C LEU A 33 -4.52 -15.43 -1.06
N VAL A 34 -4.06 -15.82 -2.24
CA VAL A 34 -4.94 -16.37 -3.29
C VAL A 34 -5.48 -17.73 -2.86
N GLN A 35 -4.64 -18.62 -2.34
CA GLN A 35 -5.08 -19.93 -1.83
C GLN A 35 -6.09 -19.81 -0.69
N GLU A 36 -5.88 -18.86 0.21
CA GLU A 36 -6.77 -18.62 1.33
C GLU A 36 -8.04 -17.86 0.95
N GLY A 37 -8.15 -17.39 -0.30
CA GLY A 37 -9.34 -16.75 -0.82
C GLY A 37 -9.45 -15.24 -0.55
N TYR A 38 -8.38 -14.60 -0.09
CA TYR A 38 -8.35 -13.16 0.19
C TYR A 38 -8.03 -12.31 -1.04
N LEU A 39 -7.35 -12.89 -2.01
CA LEU A 39 -7.02 -12.24 -3.29
C LEU A 39 -7.46 -13.12 -4.45
N VAL A 40 -7.75 -12.50 -5.58
CA VAL A 40 -7.90 -13.17 -6.87
C VAL A 40 -6.97 -12.53 -7.87
N ARG A 41 -6.51 -13.35 -8.84
CA ARG A 41 -5.75 -12.89 -10.00
C ARG A 41 -6.68 -12.70 -11.17
N GLU A 42 -6.56 -11.57 -11.85
CA GLU A 42 -7.32 -11.27 -13.05
C GLU A 42 -6.37 -10.82 -14.16
N ALA A 43 -6.68 -11.23 -15.41
CA ALA A 43 -5.94 -10.72 -16.56
C ALA A 43 -6.25 -9.24 -16.76
N ASP A 44 -5.22 -8.44 -17.08
CA ASP A 44 -5.42 -7.05 -17.47
C ASP A 44 -5.91 -7.00 -18.92
N PRO A 45 -7.12 -6.47 -19.19
CA PRO A 45 -7.63 -6.40 -20.57
C PRO A 45 -6.78 -5.51 -21.48
N GLY A 46 -6.07 -4.55 -20.90
CA GLY A 46 -5.22 -3.63 -21.66
C GLY A 46 -3.79 -4.14 -21.88
N ASP A 47 -3.34 -5.13 -21.09
CA ASP A 47 -1.99 -5.68 -21.21
C ASP A 47 -1.97 -7.14 -20.72
N ARG A 48 -1.81 -8.07 -21.66
CA ARG A 48 -1.79 -9.51 -21.37
C ARG A 48 -0.63 -9.95 -20.49
N ARG A 49 0.40 -9.11 -20.37
CA ARG A 49 1.60 -9.41 -19.54
C ARG A 49 1.37 -9.08 -18.08
N ARG A 50 0.31 -8.32 -17.78
CA ARG A 50 -0.01 -7.90 -16.42
C ARG A 50 -1.08 -8.80 -15.84
N THR A 51 -0.87 -9.18 -14.59
CA THR A 51 -1.88 -9.87 -13.77
C THR A 51 -2.28 -8.93 -12.66
N LEU A 52 -3.55 -8.57 -12.64
CA LEU A 52 -4.11 -7.71 -11.61
C LEU A 52 -4.43 -8.52 -10.37
N LEU A 53 -4.21 -7.93 -9.21
CA LEU A 53 -4.59 -8.50 -7.92
C LEU A 53 -5.78 -7.73 -7.36
N ARG A 54 -6.84 -8.44 -7.00
CA ARG A 54 -8.02 -7.85 -6.39
C ARG A 54 -8.31 -8.48 -5.04
N CYS A 55 -8.70 -7.66 -4.07
CA CYS A 55 -9.21 -8.14 -2.81
C CYS A 55 -10.61 -8.74 -3.01
N THR A 56 -10.87 -9.86 -2.34
CA THR A 56 -12.17 -10.54 -2.40
C THR A 56 -13.10 -10.03 -1.29
N GLU A 57 -14.37 -10.44 -1.35
CA GLU A 57 -15.33 -10.16 -0.28
C GLU A 57 -14.88 -10.75 1.07
N LYS A 58 -14.23 -11.89 1.03
CA LYS A 58 -13.66 -12.51 2.25
C LYS A 58 -12.65 -11.61 2.93
N ALA A 59 -11.92 -10.79 2.17
CA ALA A 59 -10.94 -9.84 2.71
C ALA A 59 -11.60 -8.61 3.35
N CYS A 60 -12.85 -8.27 3.04
CA CYS A 60 -13.49 -7.06 3.51
C CYS A 60 -13.48 -6.89 5.04
N PRO A 61 -13.83 -7.90 5.86
CA PRO A 61 -13.78 -7.75 7.32
C PRO A 61 -12.37 -7.46 7.83
N ILE A 62 -11.36 -8.10 7.24
CA ILE A 62 -9.95 -7.89 7.61
C ILE A 62 -9.51 -6.48 7.24
N ILE A 63 -9.89 -6.00 6.06
CA ILE A 63 -9.57 -4.64 5.59
C ILE A 63 -10.22 -3.61 6.52
N GLU A 64 -11.48 -3.78 6.88
CA GLU A 64 -12.20 -2.89 7.80
C GLU A 64 -11.56 -2.85 9.18
N GLN A 65 -11.24 -4.00 9.74
CA GLN A 65 -10.56 -4.10 11.03
C GLN A 65 -9.18 -3.46 10.99
N GLY A 66 -8.42 -3.71 9.92
CA GLY A 66 -7.10 -3.13 9.74
C GLY A 66 -7.15 -1.61 9.63
N ARG A 67 -8.10 -1.07 8.88
CA ARG A 67 -8.31 0.38 8.77
C ARG A 67 -8.69 1.02 10.10
N ALA A 68 -9.58 0.38 10.85
CA ALA A 68 -9.98 0.86 12.17
C ALA A 68 -8.78 0.92 13.12
N LEU A 69 -7.93 -0.10 13.12
CA LEU A 69 -6.71 -0.12 13.91
C LEU A 69 -5.71 0.95 13.48
N GLN A 70 -5.56 1.18 12.18
CA GLN A 70 -4.69 2.23 11.66
C GLN A 70 -5.19 3.63 12.06
N GLU A 71 -6.49 3.86 11.99
CA GLU A 71 -7.10 5.12 12.40
C GLU A 71 -6.93 5.36 13.91
N GLU A 72 -7.19 4.35 14.73
CA GLU A 72 -7.01 4.44 16.17
C GLU A 72 -5.55 4.71 16.55
N PHE A 73 -4.62 4.01 15.94
CA PHE A 73 -3.19 4.21 16.17
C PHE A 73 -2.75 5.61 15.74
N GLY A 74 -3.19 6.07 14.57
CA GLY A 74 -2.90 7.42 14.08
C GLY A 74 -3.45 8.50 15.00
N ALA A 75 -4.69 8.32 15.49
CA ALA A 75 -5.29 9.25 16.44
C ALA A 75 -4.49 9.33 17.75
N ARG A 76 -4.02 8.18 18.26
CA ARG A 76 -3.16 8.14 19.46
C ARG A 76 -1.83 8.81 19.28
N LEU A 77 -1.20 8.60 18.11
CA LEU A 77 0.07 9.27 17.78
C LEU A 77 -0.07 10.79 17.72
N LEU A 78 -1.24 11.27 17.34
CA LEU A 78 -1.50 12.69 17.15
C LEU A 78 -2.22 13.35 18.32
N GLU A 79 -2.40 12.63 19.45
CA GLU A 79 -2.97 13.20 20.65
C GLU A 79 -2.20 14.44 21.11
N HIS A 80 -2.93 15.42 21.64
CA HIS A 80 -2.37 16.69 22.14
C HIS A 80 -1.74 17.59 21.07
N THR A 81 -1.89 17.24 19.79
CA THR A 81 -1.51 18.14 18.70
C THR A 81 -2.72 18.94 18.24
N ASN A 82 -2.49 20.14 17.71
CA ASN A 82 -3.53 20.94 17.09
C ASN A 82 -3.53 20.77 15.57
N GLU A 83 -4.55 21.33 14.92
CA GLU A 83 -4.72 21.21 13.47
C GLU A 83 -3.54 21.83 12.70
N ALA A 84 -3.03 22.98 13.14
CA ALA A 84 -1.91 23.65 12.50
C ALA A 84 -0.63 22.81 12.57
N GLN A 85 -0.37 22.17 13.71
CA GLN A 85 0.78 21.29 13.88
C GLN A 85 0.69 20.06 12.97
N ARG A 86 -0.48 19.43 12.89
CA ARG A 86 -0.69 18.27 12.02
C ARG A 86 -0.52 18.63 10.55
N LYS A 87 -1.08 19.76 10.14
CA LYS A 87 -0.95 20.25 8.77
C LYS A 87 0.51 20.51 8.41
N ALA A 88 1.24 21.22 9.27
CA ALA A 88 2.66 21.51 9.07
C ALA A 88 3.49 20.22 8.98
N PHE A 89 3.20 19.25 9.83
CA PHE A 89 3.91 17.95 9.84
C PHE A 89 3.72 17.21 8.52
N PHE A 90 2.48 17.05 8.06
CA PHE A 90 2.21 16.32 6.83
C PHE A 90 2.74 17.05 5.59
N GLU A 91 2.63 18.37 5.52
CA GLU A 91 3.21 19.16 4.44
C GLU A 91 4.74 19.00 4.40
N THR A 92 5.38 19.03 5.55
CA THR A 92 6.83 18.85 5.66
C THR A 92 7.25 17.45 5.23
N MET A 93 6.50 16.41 5.62
CA MET A 93 6.77 15.04 5.21
C MET A 93 6.65 14.87 3.70
N ASP A 94 5.68 15.52 3.07
CA ASP A 94 5.53 15.49 1.61
C ASP A 94 6.73 16.10 0.90
N ILE A 95 7.23 17.23 1.39
CA ILE A 95 8.44 17.88 0.85
C ILE A 95 9.66 16.97 1.00
N ILE A 96 9.83 16.37 2.17
CA ILE A 96 10.93 15.45 2.44
C ILE A 96 10.85 14.25 1.49
N ASN A 97 9.66 13.71 1.28
CA ASN A 97 9.45 12.58 0.40
C ASN A 97 9.79 12.93 -1.07
N GLU A 98 9.40 14.10 -1.53
CA GLU A 98 9.76 14.59 -2.86
C GLU A 98 11.29 14.73 -3.00
N ASN A 99 11.96 15.28 -1.99
CA ASN A 99 13.42 15.41 -1.98
C ASN A 99 14.10 14.04 -2.00
N LEU A 100 13.59 13.09 -1.24
CA LEU A 100 14.12 11.72 -1.22
C LEU A 100 13.99 11.06 -2.59
N ASN A 101 12.85 11.20 -3.24
CA ASN A 101 12.64 10.64 -4.59
C ASN A 101 13.61 11.27 -5.60
N ALA A 102 13.82 12.59 -5.52
CA ALA A 102 14.78 13.28 -6.40
C ALA A 102 16.21 12.78 -6.17
N ILE A 103 16.61 12.55 -4.93
CA ILE A 103 17.94 12.00 -4.59
C ILE A 103 18.09 10.59 -5.16
N LEU A 104 17.09 9.72 -4.99
CA LEU A 104 17.12 8.35 -5.50
C LEU A 104 17.17 8.30 -7.02
N GLU A 105 16.44 9.17 -7.70
CA GLU A 105 16.48 9.30 -9.16
C GLU A 105 17.82 9.85 -9.65
N GLY A 106 18.41 10.79 -8.92
CA GLY A 106 19.72 11.37 -9.24
C GLY A 106 20.88 10.40 -9.09
N GLU A 107 20.74 9.34 -8.30
CA GLU A 107 21.74 8.30 -8.11
C GLU A 107 21.67 7.20 -9.17
N ALA A 108 20.58 7.15 -9.90
CA ALA A 108 20.39 6.16 -10.97
C ALA A 108 21.14 6.57 -12.28
#